data_82a4a8ae1dccb58e79a7ee525bdc1825
#
_entry.id   82a4a8ae1dccb58e79a7ee525bdc1825
#
_cell.length_a   1.000
_cell.length_b   1.000
_cell.length_c   1.000
_cell.angle_alpha   90.00
_cell.angle_beta   90.00
_cell.angle_gamma   90.00
#
_symmetry.space_group_name_H-M   'P 1'
#
loop_
_entity.id
_entity.type
_entity.pdbx_description
1 polymer ?
#
loop_
_entity_poly.entity_id
_entity_poly.type
_entity_poly.pdbx_seq_one_letter_code
_entity_poly.pdbx_strand_id
1 'polypeptide(L)'
;MVNRINIFQPDAPMSYDDRIKILKERKLEETRVKSTMKVYQDGDDYGSIPAPETYQFHCIPNHENGSWYGYDGWSKNFYKLMTEHPVYIDPVDAFTCRWMFSMIWFDEKSPDKGLNWNPNFPYDDLKPEQELYGIISGIGSDAHFGGDYRIGLSLGWGGILEKLAFYRKKHPEHAEFYDAEELVVHGVQNWISHAIEESERLARVERHPVLRENLLQMAQVNRNILNGAPKTMREACQWVCWFNMASRTYNRDGAGFQLDEVLKQYYDADMKEGRITRDEAIFYIACLLLNDPHYYQLSLIHISEPTRPEPIS
;
A
#
# COMPACT_ATOMS: atom_id res chain seq x y z
N MET A 1 -18.94 -8.75 -1.32
CA MET A 1 -19.95 -7.76 -1.74
C MET A 1 -19.68 -6.43 -1.06
N VAL A 2 -18.77 -5.62 -1.59
CA VAL A 2 -18.62 -4.24 -1.10
C VAL A 2 -18.40 -3.31 -2.31
N ASN A 3 -19.38 -3.25 -3.20
CA ASN A 3 -19.60 -2.06 -3.99
C ASN A 3 -20.42 -1.10 -3.14
N ARG A 4 -19.85 -0.55 -2.08
CA ARG A 4 -20.44 0.55 -1.35
C ARG A 4 -20.12 1.86 -2.08
N ILE A 5 -20.51 1.95 -3.32
CA ILE A 5 -20.71 3.25 -3.94
C ILE A 5 -22.00 3.78 -3.31
N ASN A 6 -21.88 4.42 -2.17
CA ASN A 6 -22.97 5.24 -1.68
C ASN A 6 -23.11 6.39 -2.67
N ILE A 7 -24.12 6.33 -3.51
CA ILE A 7 -24.46 7.45 -4.37
C ILE A 7 -25.00 8.54 -3.46
N PHE A 8 -24.20 9.55 -3.21
CA PHE A 8 -24.60 10.68 -2.40
C PHE A 8 -25.64 11.54 -3.15
N GLN A 9 -26.58 12.10 -2.40
CA GLN A 9 -27.48 13.07 -2.98
C GLN A 9 -26.67 14.28 -3.43
N PRO A 10 -27.03 14.93 -4.56
CA PRO A 10 -26.27 16.05 -5.11
C PRO A 10 -26.10 17.25 -4.18
N ASP A 11 -26.99 17.40 -3.21
CA ASP A 11 -27.04 18.47 -2.22
C ASP A 11 -26.58 18.05 -0.82
N ALA A 12 -26.09 16.83 -0.65
CA ALA A 12 -25.56 16.39 0.64
C ALA A 12 -24.34 17.24 1.06
N PRO A 13 -24.18 17.54 2.35
CA PRO A 13 -22.97 18.20 2.84
C PRO A 13 -21.72 17.39 2.54
N MET A 14 -20.71 18.04 1.95
CA MET A 14 -19.42 17.41 1.56
C MET A 14 -18.25 18.36 1.80
N SER A 15 -18.29 19.09 2.93
CA SER A 15 -17.10 19.78 3.43
C SER A 15 -15.98 18.79 3.75
N TYR A 16 -14.77 19.26 3.98
CA TYR A 16 -13.66 18.39 4.41
C TYR A 16 -13.99 17.66 5.72
N ASP A 17 -14.63 18.33 6.67
CA ASP A 17 -15.05 17.72 7.94
C ASP A 17 -16.11 16.63 7.74
N ASP A 18 -17.09 16.85 6.86
CA ASP A 18 -18.09 15.82 6.52
C ASP A 18 -17.43 14.59 5.92
N ARG A 19 -16.49 14.79 5.02
CA ARG A 19 -15.74 13.72 4.37
C ARG A 19 -14.89 12.95 5.36
N ILE A 20 -14.14 13.61 6.23
CA ILE A 20 -13.36 12.99 7.30
C ILE A 20 -14.26 12.14 8.21
N LYS A 21 -15.41 12.68 8.60
CA LYS A 21 -16.38 11.95 9.43
C LYS A 21 -16.87 10.69 8.74
N ILE A 22 -17.27 10.77 7.47
CA ILE A 22 -17.71 9.61 6.69
C ILE A 22 -16.60 8.54 6.62
N LEU A 23 -15.39 8.94 6.28
CA LEU A 23 -14.24 8.01 6.19
C LEU A 23 -13.95 7.34 7.54
N LYS A 24 -13.99 8.10 8.63
CA LYS A 24 -13.80 7.57 9.99
C LYS A 24 -14.90 6.56 10.36
N GLU A 25 -16.15 6.87 10.08
CA GLU A 25 -17.28 5.97 10.36
C GLU A 25 -17.15 4.67 9.54
N ARG A 26 -16.78 4.75 8.27
CA ARG A 26 -16.52 3.57 7.42
C ARG A 26 -15.38 2.74 7.96
N LYS A 27 -14.29 3.36 8.33
CA LYS A 27 -13.13 2.68 8.91
C LYS A 27 -13.49 1.92 10.19
N LEU A 28 -14.23 2.56 11.10
CA LEU A 28 -14.68 1.92 12.32
C LEU A 28 -15.62 0.74 12.04
N GLU A 29 -16.52 0.87 11.06
CA GLU A 29 -17.41 -0.22 10.68
C GLU A 29 -16.64 -1.38 10.02
N GLU A 30 -15.70 -1.11 9.14
CA GLU A 30 -14.84 -2.12 8.54
C GLU A 30 -14.05 -2.88 9.60
N THR A 31 -13.46 -2.18 10.56
CA THR A 31 -12.75 -2.77 11.70
C THR A 31 -13.68 -3.65 12.55
N ARG A 32 -14.90 -3.15 12.84
CA ARG A 32 -15.90 -3.91 13.59
C ARG A 32 -16.32 -5.19 12.87
N VAL A 33 -16.60 -5.11 11.58
CA VAL A 33 -16.97 -6.28 10.77
C VAL A 33 -15.86 -7.32 10.78
N LYS A 34 -14.62 -6.93 10.55
CA LYS A 34 -13.48 -7.85 10.59
C LYS A 34 -13.26 -8.47 11.95
N SER A 35 -13.35 -7.68 13.02
CA SER A 35 -13.21 -8.20 14.39
C SER A 35 -14.26 -9.26 14.74
N THR A 36 -15.46 -9.20 14.15
CA THR A 36 -16.51 -10.19 14.36
C THR A 36 -16.36 -11.44 13.49
N MET A 37 -15.72 -11.33 12.36
CA MET A 37 -15.56 -12.44 11.43
C MET A 37 -14.52 -13.47 11.88
N LYS A 38 -13.72 -13.18 12.89
CA LYS A 38 -12.61 -14.01 13.36
C LYS A 38 -11.69 -14.51 12.23
N VAL A 39 -11.57 -13.74 11.17
CA VAL A 39 -10.74 -14.03 10.01
C VAL A 39 -9.29 -13.66 10.32
N TYR A 40 -8.83 -14.10 11.48
CA TYR A 40 -7.51 -13.82 11.96
C TYR A 40 -6.61 -15.00 11.68
N GLN A 41 -5.78 -14.89 10.71
CA GLN A 41 -4.54 -15.64 10.76
C GLN A 41 -3.43 -14.83 11.44
N ASP A 42 -3.47 -13.53 11.32
CA ASP A 42 -2.63 -12.68 12.14
C ASP A 42 -3.34 -11.32 12.30
N GLY A 43 -3.85 -10.96 13.34
CA GLY A 43 -4.73 -9.85 13.69
C GLY A 43 -4.61 -8.49 13.00
N ASP A 44 -3.98 -8.41 11.87
CA ASP A 44 -3.36 -7.23 11.31
C ASP A 44 -4.06 -6.61 10.11
N ASP A 45 -4.99 -7.34 9.48
CA ASP A 45 -5.73 -6.83 8.33
C ASP A 45 -7.00 -6.04 8.71
N TYR A 46 -6.97 -5.33 9.82
CA TYR A 46 -8.09 -4.51 10.25
C TYR A 46 -8.38 -3.40 9.24
N GLY A 47 -9.59 -3.45 8.67
CA GLY A 47 -10.12 -2.41 7.82
C GLY A 47 -9.63 -2.42 6.37
N SER A 48 -8.93 -3.45 5.89
CA SER A 48 -8.75 -3.65 4.46
C SER A 48 -10.08 -4.03 3.79
N ILE A 49 -10.24 -3.62 2.55
CA ILE A 49 -11.42 -3.94 1.76
C ILE A 49 -11.22 -5.34 1.18
N PRO A 50 -12.15 -6.30 1.42
CA PRO A 50 -12.06 -7.61 0.83
C PRO A 50 -12.14 -7.52 -0.70
N ALA A 51 -11.34 -8.33 -1.39
CA ALA A 51 -11.48 -8.47 -2.82
C ALA A 51 -12.87 -8.97 -3.22
N PRO A 52 -13.31 -8.66 -4.43
CA PRO A 52 -14.49 -9.29 -5.00
C PRO A 52 -14.34 -10.82 -4.98
N GLU A 53 -15.39 -11.56 -4.64
CA GLU A 53 -15.40 -13.03 -4.63
C GLU A 53 -14.99 -13.65 -5.97
N THR A 54 -15.15 -12.88 -7.04
CA THR A 54 -14.77 -13.29 -8.40
C THR A 54 -13.28 -13.16 -8.70
N TYR A 55 -12.53 -12.45 -7.85
CA TYR A 55 -11.10 -12.27 -8.04
C TYR A 55 -10.33 -13.34 -7.28
N GLN A 56 -9.51 -14.09 -8.01
CA GLN A 56 -8.58 -15.07 -7.46
C GLN A 56 -7.20 -14.81 -8.04
N PHE A 57 -6.23 -14.68 -7.17
CA PHE A 57 -4.83 -14.52 -7.55
C PHE A 57 -4.08 -15.83 -7.34
N HIS A 58 -3.33 -16.24 -8.35
CA HIS A 58 -2.46 -17.39 -8.28
C HIS A 58 -1.07 -17.00 -8.74
N CYS A 59 -0.07 -17.32 -7.92
CA CYS A 59 1.31 -17.10 -8.27
C CYS A 59 1.75 -18.00 -9.42
N ILE A 60 2.68 -17.51 -10.22
CA ILE A 60 3.32 -18.24 -11.30
C ILE A 60 4.56 -18.92 -10.72
N PRO A 61 4.64 -20.26 -10.70
CA PRO A 61 5.83 -20.95 -10.26
C PRO A 61 6.98 -20.72 -11.25
N ASN A 62 8.20 -20.58 -10.72
CA ASN A 62 9.42 -20.54 -11.52
C ASN A 62 10.40 -21.66 -11.19
N HIS A 63 9.98 -22.65 -10.36
CA HIS A 63 10.75 -23.82 -10.01
C HIS A 63 9.93 -25.11 -10.25
N GLU A 64 10.62 -26.22 -10.50
CA GLU A 64 10.01 -27.51 -10.83
C GLU A 64 9.11 -28.08 -9.73
N ASN A 65 9.39 -27.74 -8.47
CA ASN A 65 8.57 -28.15 -7.32
C ASN A 65 7.28 -27.34 -7.16
N GLY A 66 7.01 -26.40 -8.07
CA GLY A 66 5.83 -25.53 -8.03
C GLY A 66 5.98 -24.28 -7.14
N SER A 67 7.15 -24.08 -6.54
CA SER A 67 7.45 -22.86 -5.76
C SER A 67 7.85 -21.69 -6.67
N TRP A 68 7.85 -20.49 -6.08
CA TRP A 68 8.31 -19.27 -6.72
C TRP A 68 9.17 -18.47 -5.74
N TYR A 69 10.41 -18.25 -6.07
CA TYR A 69 11.35 -17.49 -5.26
C TYR A 69 12.45 -16.87 -6.13
N GLY A 70 13.35 -16.09 -5.50
CA GLY A 70 14.38 -15.33 -6.19
C GLY A 70 13.82 -14.08 -6.87
N TYR A 71 14.69 -13.30 -7.47
CA TYR A 71 14.33 -12.02 -8.10
C TYR A 71 13.25 -12.19 -9.19
N ASP A 72 13.41 -13.18 -10.03
CA ASP A 72 12.48 -13.49 -11.14
C ASP A 72 11.11 -13.92 -10.61
N GLY A 73 11.07 -14.85 -9.65
CA GLY A 73 9.82 -15.33 -9.08
C GLY A 73 9.02 -14.22 -8.39
N TRP A 74 9.67 -13.39 -7.59
CA TRP A 74 9.04 -12.30 -6.89
C TRP A 74 8.58 -11.20 -7.84
N SER A 75 9.43 -10.71 -8.71
CA SER A 75 9.10 -9.58 -9.58
C SER A 75 7.97 -9.88 -10.56
N LYS A 76 7.95 -11.09 -11.15
CA LYS A 76 6.88 -11.52 -12.05
C LYS A 76 5.54 -11.66 -11.35
N ASN A 77 5.54 -12.24 -10.15
CA ASN A 77 4.32 -12.38 -9.38
C ASN A 77 3.82 -11.04 -8.83
N PHE A 78 4.73 -10.15 -8.41
CA PHE A 78 4.39 -8.79 -8.05
C PHE A 78 3.79 -8.02 -9.24
N TYR A 79 4.43 -8.04 -10.39
CA TYR A 79 3.94 -7.40 -11.60
C TYR A 79 2.55 -7.91 -11.99
N LYS A 80 2.35 -9.24 -11.96
CA LYS A 80 1.06 -9.86 -12.22
C LYS A 80 0.01 -9.38 -11.23
N LEU A 81 0.30 -9.38 -9.93
CA LEU A 81 -0.62 -8.92 -8.90
C LEU A 81 -1.02 -7.46 -9.12
N MET A 82 -0.06 -6.56 -9.31
CA MET A 82 -0.33 -5.14 -9.52
C MET A 82 -1.13 -4.89 -10.82
N THR A 83 -0.90 -5.69 -11.85
CA THR A 83 -1.61 -5.57 -13.13
C THR A 83 -3.04 -6.11 -13.07
N GLU A 84 -3.27 -7.18 -12.33
CA GLU A 84 -4.58 -7.86 -12.28
C GLU A 84 -5.43 -7.42 -11.09
N HIS A 85 -4.81 -6.80 -10.08
CA HIS A 85 -5.48 -6.44 -8.83
C HIS A 85 -6.62 -5.45 -9.07
N PRO A 86 -7.83 -5.75 -8.57
CA PRO A 86 -8.95 -4.84 -8.68
C PRO A 86 -8.66 -3.48 -8.03
N VAL A 87 -9.18 -2.42 -8.62
CA VAL A 87 -9.05 -1.07 -8.09
C VAL A 87 -10.31 -0.71 -7.31
N TYR A 88 -10.10 -0.21 -6.09
CA TYR A 88 -11.17 0.38 -5.30
C TYR A 88 -10.88 1.86 -5.04
N ILE A 89 -11.84 2.71 -5.37
CA ILE A 89 -11.75 4.16 -5.18
C ILE A 89 -12.96 4.62 -4.38
N ASP A 90 -12.69 5.32 -3.28
CA ASP A 90 -13.71 5.99 -2.51
C ASP A 90 -13.78 7.47 -2.92
N PRO A 91 -14.88 7.94 -3.52
CA PRO A 91 -14.99 9.32 -3.96
C PRO A 91 -14.92 10.35 -2.82
N VAL A 92 -15.11 9.90 -1.57
CA VAL A 92 -15.03 10.75 -0.38
C VAL A 92 -13.57 10.97 0.06
N ASP A 93 -12.67 10.04 -0.27
CA ASP A 93 -11.26 10.10 0.06
C ASP A 93 -10.50 11.16 -0.78
N ALA A 94 -9.34 11.59 -0.32
CA ALA A 94 -8.42 12.39 -1.12
C ALA A 94 -7.56 11.53 -2.05
N PHE A 95 -7.40 10.24 -1.76
CA PHE A 95 -6.41 9.35 -2.37
C PHE A 95 -7.04 8.06 -2.91
N THR A 96 -6.40 7.53 -3.95
CA THR A 96 -6.73 6.24 -4.57
C THR A 96 -5.89 5.13 -3.92
N CYS A 97 -6.18 4.79 -2.67
CA CYS A 97 -5.28 3.93 -1.93
C CYS A 97 -6.03 3.01 -0.95
N ARG A 98 -6.54 1.91 -1.48
CA ARG A 98 -7.15 0.85 -0.66
C ARG A 98 -6.52 -0.49 -1.03
N TRP A 99 -5.82 -1.10 -0.08
CA TRP A 99 -5.25 -2.42 -0.24
C TRP A 99 -6.27 -3.51 0.04
N MET A 100 -6.24 -4.57 -0.75
CA MET A 100 -7.14 -5.71 -0.58
C MET A 100 -6.42 -7.03 -0.34
N PHE A 101 -5.19 -7.19 -0.82
CA PHE A 101 -4.44 -8.43 -0.73
C PHE A 101 -2.97 -8.27 -0.35
N SER A 102 -2.43 -9.30 0.31
CA SER A 102 -0.99 -9.54 0.40
C SER A 102 -0.62 -10.75 -0.48
N MET A 103 0.46 -10.68 -1.22
CA MET A 103 0.93 -11.76 -2.10
C MET A 103 1.37 -12.99 -1.32
N ILE A 104 1.88 -12.83 -0.11
CA ILE A 104 2.41 -13.90 0.73
C ILE A 104 1.34 -14.90 1.16
N TRP A 105 0.09 -14.44 1.34
CA TRP A 105 -0.98 -15.24 1.96
C TRP A 105 -1.90 -15.96 0.97
N PHE A 106 -1.74 -15.74 -0.33
CA PHE A 106 -2.75 -16.14 -1.32
C PHE A 106 -2.40 -17.34 -2.18
N ASP A 107 -1.22 -17.94 -2.05
CA ASP A 107 -0.94 -19.15 -2.77
C ASP A 107 -1.15 -20.40 -1.90
N GLU A 108 -2.40 -20.82 -1.77
CA GLU A 108 -2.78 -22.06 -1.09
C GLU A 108 -2.16 -23.31 -1.70
N LYS A 109 -1.64 -23.23 -2.92
CA LYS A 109 -1.01 -24.32 -3.66
C LYS A 109 0.49 -24.37 -3.51
N SER A 110 1.09 -23.39 -2.88
CA SER A 110 2.51 -23.48 -2.53
C SER A 110 2.73 -24.67 -1.61
N PRO A 111 3.70 -25.55 -1.88
CA PRO A 111 4.00 -26.69 -1.03
C PRO A 111 4.28 -26.28 0.43
N ASP A 112 4.69 -25.06 0.65
CA ASP A 112 5.04 -24.47 1.95
C ASP A 112 3.98 -23.48 2.47
N LYS A 113 2.71 -23.67 2.13
CA LYS A 113 1.60 -22.83 2.57
C LYS A 113 1.75 -21.34 2.26
N GLY A 114 2.25 -21.03 1.08
CA GLY A 114 2.48 -19.64 0.63
C GLY A 114 3.84 -19.07 1.00
N LEU A 115 4.66 -19.80 1.73
CA LEU A 115 6.05 -19.43 1.97
C LEU A 115 6.93 -19.93 0.83
N ASN A 116 7.52 -19.02 0.09
CA ASN A 116 8.39 -19.34 -1.03
C ASN A 116 9.83 -19.47 -0.55
N TRP A 117 10.06 -20.53 0.17
CA TRP A 117 11.39 -20.81 0.68
C TRP A 117 12.27 -21.36 -0.43
N ASN A 118 13.46 -20.79 -0.54
CA ASN A 118 14.52 -21.39 -1.30
C ASN A 118 14.83 -22.76 -0.68
N PRO A 119 14.62 -23.89 -1.39
CA PRO A 119 14.85 -25.22 -0.85
C PRO A 119 16.33 -25.47 -0.50
N ASN A 120 17.24 -24.60 -0.95
CA ASN A 120 18.66 -24.64 -0.56
C ASN A 120 18.93 -23.89 0.74
N PHE A 121 17.93 -23.36 1.40
CA PHE A 121 18.13 -22.69 2.69
C PHE A 121 18.30 -23.73 3.80
N PRO A 122 19.40 -23.71 4.57
CA PRO A 122 19.78 -24.80 5.45
C PRO A 122 19.01 -24.78 6.79
N TYR A 123 17.68 -24.66 6.75
CA TYR A 123 16.87 -24.61 7.98
C TYR A 123 16.91 -25.89 8.79
N ASP A 124 16.97 -27.04 8.13
CA ASP A 124 16.96 -28.33 8.83
C ASP A 124 18.24 -28.54 9.65
N ASP A 125 19.35 -28.01 9.16
CA ASP A 125 20.65 -28.07 9.88
C ASP A 125 20.66 -27.15 11.10
N LEU A 126 19.86 -26.10 11.14
CA LEU A 126 19.77 -25.13 12.24
C LEU A 126 18.69 -25.46 13.28
N LYS A 127 17.77 -26.36 12.99
CA LYS A 127 16.68 -26.72 13.90
C LYS A 127 17.13 -27.16 15.29
N PRO A 128 18.18 -28.00 15.43
CA PRO A 128 18.64 -28.42 16.75
C PRO A 128 19.12 -27.24 17.62
N GLU A 129 19.82 -26.28 17.04
CA GLU A 129 20.28 -25.09 17.74
C GLU A 129 19.09 -24.14 18.06
N GLN A 130 18.14 -24.02 17.15
CA GLN A 130 16.94 -23.22 17.38
C GLN A 130 16.13 -23.79 18.56
N GLU A 131 15.95 -25.09 18.64
CA GLU A 131 15.28 -25.77 19.74
C GLU A 131 16.07 -25.63 21.05
N LEU A 132 17.39 -25.84 20.99
CA LEU A 132 18.26 -25.76 22.16
C LEU A 132 18.24 -24.37 22.82
N TYR A 133 18.25 -23.32 22.00
CA TYR A 133 18.31 -21.94 22.48
C TYR A 133 16.93 -21.26 22.55
N GLY A 134 15.87 -21.98 22.25
CA GLY A 134 14.51 -21.42 22.23
C GLY A 134 14.30 -20.31 21.20
N ILE A 135 15.04 -20.37 20.08
CA ILE A 135 14.96 -19.39 19.01
C ILE A 135 13.69 -19.67 18.21
N ILE A 136 12.79 -18.70 18.18
CA ILE A 136 11.58 -18.79 17.37
C ILE A 136 11.96 -18.58 15.91
N SER A 137 11.81 -19.65 15.11
CA SER A 137 11.91 -19.53 13.65
C SER A 137 10.61 -18.95 13.11
N GLY A 138 10.67 -18.07 12.15
CA GLY A 138 9.47 -17.59 11.45
C GLY A 138 9.24 -16.08 11.47
N ILE A 139 10.11 -15.32 12.09
CA ILE A 139 10.10 -13.85 11.98
C ILE A 139 10.51 -13.38 10.56
N GLY A 140 10.93 -14.29 9.71
CA GLY A 140 11.53 -13.96 8.42
C GLY A 140 10.57 -13.47 7.34
N SER A 141 9.25 -13.54 7.54
CA SER A 141 8.27 -13.06 6.56
C SER A 141 7.77 -11.65 6.84
N ASP A 142 8.00 -11.13 8.03
CA ASP A 142 7.54 -9.80 8.42
C ASP A 142 8.64 -8.77 8.22
N ALA A 143 8.38 -7.78 7.40
CA ALA A 143 9.33 -6.71 7.14
C ALA A 143 9.03 -5.51 8.05
N HIS A 144 9.53 -5.55 9.28
CA HIS A 144 9.41 -4.44 10.24
C HIS A 144 10.39 -3.32 9.91
N PHE A 145 10.07 -2.50 8.91
CA PHE A 145 10.91 -1.34 8.58
C PHE A 145 10.09 -0.14 8.13
N GLY A 146 10.62 1.05 8.35
CA GLY A 146 10.15 2.28 7.72
C GLY A 146 10.89 2.52 6.40
N GLY A 147 10.16 2.73 5.31
CA GLY A 147 10.76 3.06 4.02
C GLY A 147 11.31 4.49 3.99
N ASP A 148 12.45 4.74 3.34
CA ASP A 148 12.92 6.10 3.07
C ASP A 148 12.17 6.71 1.89
N TYR A 149 11.10 7.42 2.17
CA TYR A 149 10.28 8.07 1.13
C TYR A 149 11.02 9.16 0.35
N ARG A 150 12.12 9.73 0.89
CA ARG A 150 12.86 10.83 0.25
C ARG A 150 13.39 10.46 -1.12
N ILE A 151 13.81 9.21 -1.30
CA ILE A 151 14.30 8.71 -2.58
C ILE A 151 13.19 8.81 -3.63
N GLY A 152 12.06 8.18 -3.38
CA GLY A 152 10.96 8.14 -4.32
C GLY A 152 10.26 9.48 -4.51
N LEU A 153 10.10 10.26 -3.43
CA LEU A 153 9.55 11.62 -3.51
C LEU A 153 10.43 12.57 -4.36
N SER A 154 11.74 12.35 -4.36
CA SER A 154 12.65 13.17 -5.19
C SER A 154 12.76 12.71 -6.64
N LEU A 155 12.63 11.41 -6.90
CA LEU A 155 12.83 10.81 -8.22
C LEU A 155 11.51 10.57 -8.98
N GLY A 156 10.45 10.22 -8.27
CA GLY A 156 9.27 9.61 -8.85
C GLY A 156 9.58 8.22 -9.44
N TRP A 157 8.57 7.56 -9.95
CA TRP A 157 8.73 6.21 -10.53
C TRP A 157 9.64 6.22 -11.76
N GLY A 158 9.51 7.24 -12.62
CA GLY A 158 10.36 7.38 -13.81
C GLY A 158 11.83 7.63 -13.47
N GLY A 159 12.13 8.49 -12.51
CA GLY A 159 13.51 8.72 -12.08
C GLY A 159 14.14 7.51 -11.39
N ILE A 160 13.33 6.65 -10.73
CA ILE A 160 13.79 5.35 -10.24
C ILE A 160 14.20 4.46 -11.42
N LEU A 161 13.38 4.36 -12.48
CA LEU A 161 13.71 3.58 -13.68
C LEU A 161 15.00 4.09 -14.36
N GLU A 162 15.19 5.40 -14.48
CA GLU A 162 16.42 5.98 -15.02
C GLU A 162 17.64 5.60 -14.19
N LYS A 163 17.50 5.60 -12.86
CA LYS A 163 18.57 5.21 -11.94
C LYS A 163 18.89 3.72 -12.03
N LEU A 164 17.87 2.86 -12.15
CA LEU A 164 18.04 1.43 -12.39
C LEU A 164 18.79 1.17 -13.70
N ALA A 165 18.38 1.82 -14.79
CA ALA A 165 19.05 1.70 -16.08
C ALA A 165 20.51 2.16 -16.03
N PHE A 166 20.82 3.22 -15.28
CA PHE A 166 22.19 3.67 -15.06
C PHE A 166 23.03 2.63 -14.33
N TYR A 167 22.55 2.11 -13.19
CA TYR A 167 23.32 1.14 -12.40
C TYR A 167 23.42 -0.22 -13.08
N ARG A 168 22.41 -0.65 -13.83
CA ARG A 168 22.47 -1.86 -14.66
C ARG A 168 23.62 -1.83 -15.67
N LYS A 169 23.85 -0.68 -16.30
CA LYS A 169 25.01 -0.51 -17.22
C LYS A 169 26.34 -0.55 -16.48
N LYS A 170 26.37 -0.04 -15.25
CA LYS A 170 27.58 0.01 -14.43
C LYS A 170 27.91 -1.34 -13.80
N HIS A 171 26.91 -2.14 -13.52
CA HIS A 171 27.01 -3.45 -12.83
C HIS A 171 26.26 -4.53 -13.62
N PRO A 172 26.74 -4.89 -14.83
CA PRO A 172 26.06 -5.86 -15.69
C PRO A 172 26.01 -7.26 -15.07
N GLU A 173 26.89 -7.57 -14.14
CA GLU A 173 26.89 -8.81 -13.35
C GLU A 173 25.66 -8.99 -12.46
N HIS A 174 24.92 -7.91 -12.19
CA HIS A 174 23.68 -7.89 -11.40
C HIS A 174 22.44 -7.58 -12.27
N ALA A 175 22.49 -7.85 -13.57
CA ALA A 175 21.41 -7.52 -14.49
C ALA A 175 20.05 -8.10 -14.07
N GLU A 176 20.04 -9.34 -13.59
CA GLU A 176 18.82 -10.02 -13.11
C GLU A 176 18.12 -9.24 -11.98
N PHE A 177 18.89 -8.72 -11.03
CA PHE A 177 18.36 -7.89 -9.96
C PHE A 177 17.72 -6.60 -10.51
N TYR A 178 18.44 -5.88 -11.40
CA TYR A 178 17.90 -4.65 -11.97
C TYR A 178 16.69 -4.89 -12.87
N ASP A 179 16.63 -6.01 -13.59
CA ASP A 179 15.47 -6.40 -14.39
C ASP A 179 14.24 -6.64 -13.49
N ALA A 180 14.46 -7.29 -12.35
CA ALA A 180 13.40 -7.53 -11.37
C ALA A 180 12.88 -6.23 -10.75
N GLU A 181 13.76 -5.32 -10.37
CA GLU A 181 13.38 -4.00 -9.82
C GLU A 181 12.63 -3.16 -10.86
N GLU A 182 13.06 -3.16 -12.12
CA GLU A 182 12.36 -2.49 -13.22
C GLU A 182 10.93 -3.02 -13.37
N LEU A 183 10.77 -4.34 -13.33
CA LEU A 183 9.46 -4.98 -13.43
C LEU A 183 8.54 -4.62 -12.24
N VAL A 184 9.08 -4.51 -11.03
CA VAL A 184 8.34 -4.05 -9.84
C VAL A 184 7.81 -2.63 -10.05
N VAL A 185 8.64 -1.71 -10.53
CA VAL A 185 8.21 -0.33 -10.80
C VAL A 185 7.12 -0.29 -11.86
N HIS A 186 7.25 -1.05 -12.94
CA HIS A 186 6.22 -1.14 -13.99
C HIS A 186 4.91 -1.74 -13.46
N GLY A 187 4.96 -2.69 -12.53
CA GLY A 187 3.77 -3.20 -11.87
C GLY A 187 3.01 -2.10 -11.12
N VAL A 188 3.71 -1.29 -10.34
CA VAL A 188 3.09 -0.14 -9.65
C VAL A 188 2.51 0.87 -10.64
N GLN A 189 3.23 1.19 -11.72
CA GLN A 189 2.74 2.10 -12.77
C GLN A 189 1.47 1.58 -13.44
N ASN A 190 1.36 0.26 -13.68
CA ASN A 190 0.14 -0.35 -14.20
C ASN A 190 -1.04 -0.16 -13.23
N TRP A 191 -0.81 -0.40 -11.94
CA TRP A 191 -1.88 -0.21 -10.96
C TRP A 191 -2.33 1.24 -10.84
N ILE A 192 -1.38 2.19 -10.86
CA ILE A 192 -1.69 3.63 -10.93
C ILE A 192 -2.52 3.95 -12.18
N SER A 193 -2.19 3.36 -13.33
CA SER A 193 -2.94 3.56 -14.57
C SER A 193 -4.39 3.08 -14.46
N HIS A 194 -4.61 1.91 -13.87
CA HIS A 194 -5.95 1.40 -13.60
C HIS A 194 -6.74 2.30 -12.63
N ALA A 195 -6.06 2.87 -11.64
CA ALA A 195 -6.69 3.82 -10.71
C ALA A 195 -7.08 5.13 -11.41
N ILE A 196 -6.31 5.60 -12.39
CA ILE A 196 -6.68 6.75 -13.23
C ILE A 196 -7.96 6.45 -14.00
N GLU A 197 -8.00 5.31 -14.71
CA GLU A 197 -9.15 4.91 -15.52
C GLU A 197 -10.42 4.75 -14.67
N GLU A 198 -10.29 4.11 -13.51
CA GLU A 198 -11.42 3.90 -12.61
C GLU A 198 -11.91 5.22 -11.99
N SER A 199 -11.01 6.13 -11.61
CA SER A 199 -11.38 7.47 -11.13
C SER A 199 -12.20 8.24 -12.18
N GLU A 200 -11.76 8.19 -13.43
CA GLU A 200 -12.49 8.83 -14.54
C GLU A 200 -13.83 8.16 -14.83
N ARG A 201 -13.87 6.82 -14.76
CA ARG A 201 -15.11 6.07 -14.94
C ARG A 201 -16.13 6.44 -13.88
N LEU A 202 -15.72 6.51 -12.61
CA LEU A 202 -16.58 6.92 -11.50
C LEU A 202 -17.01 8.37 -11.63
N ALA A 203 -16.13 9.30 -12.04
CA ALA A 203 -16.46 10.70 -12.24
C ALA A 203 -17.58 10.90 -13.28
N ARG A 204 -17.68 10.02 -14.29
CA ARG A 204 -18.75 10.09 -15.30
C ARG A 204 -20.15 9.78 -14.75
N VAL A 205 -20.22 8.99 -13.67
CA VAL A 205 -21.49 8.53 -13.09
C VAL A 205 -21.81 9.21 -11.75
N GLU A 206 -20.82 9.84 -11.11
CA GLU A 206 -20.98 10.54 -9.83
C GLU A 206 -21.86 11.78 -10.02
N ARG A 207 -22.90 11.91 -9.19
CA ARG A 207 -23.89 13.00 -9.27
C ARG A 207 -23.54 14.18 -8.37
N HIS A 208 -22.83 13.91 -7.27
CA HIS A 208 -22.43 14.97 -6.35
C HIS A 208 -21.27 15.79 -6.94
N PRO A 209 -21.43 17.11 -7.14
CA PRO A 209 -20.44 17.90 -7.87
C PRO A 209 -19.05 17.92 -7.21
N VAL A 210 -18.99 18.01 -5.87
CA VAL A 210 -17.72 17.99 -5.13
C VAL A 210 -17.01 16.66 -5.27
N LEU A 211 -17.73 15.55 -5.20
CA LEU A 211 -17.15 14.21 -5.31
C LEU A 211 -16.72 13.90 -6.75
N ARG A 212 -17.50 14.34 -7.74
CA ARG A 212 -17.10 14.24 -9.14
C ARG A 212 -15.80 14.99 -9.43
N GLU A 213 -15.71 16.23 -8.95
CA GLU A 213 -14.50 17.02 -9.10
C GLU A 213 -13.31 16.36 -8.38
N ASN A 214 -13.52 15.85 -7.17
CA ASN A 214 -12.49 15.13 -6.44
C ASN A 214 -11.96 13.89 -7.19
N LEU A 215 -12.83 13.11 -7.84
CA LEU A 215 -12.45 11.96 -8.66
C LEU A 215 -11.61 12.38 -9.88
N LEU A 216 -11.95 13.49 -10.54
CA LEU A 216 -11.14 14.04 -11.64
C LEU A 216 -9.76 14.48 -11.15
N GLN A 217 -9.71 15.12 -9.98
CA GLN A 217 -8.45 15.51 -9.35
C GLN A 217 -7.62 14.29 -8.93
N MET A 218 -8.23 13.21 -8.41
CA MET A 218 -7.53 11.94 -8.15
C MET A 218 -6.88 11.40 -9.43
N ALA A 219 -7.61 11.38 -10.53
CA ALA A 219 -7.07 10.94 -11.81
C ALA A 219 -5.89 11.82 -12.25
N GLN A 220 -6.00 13.14 -12.12
CA GLN A 220 -4.95 14.07 -12.51
C GLN A 220 -3.69 13.94 -11.64
N VAL A 221 -3.84 13.84 -10.33
CA VAL A 221 -2.73 13.60 -9.38
C VAL A 221 -1.98 12.33 -9.75
N ASN A 222 -2.70 11.25 -10.01
CA ASN A 222 -2.08 9.98 -10.40
C ASN A 222 -1.37 10.06 -11.76
N ARG A 223 -1.90 10.80 -12.76
CA ARG A 223 -1.19 11.06 -14.01
C ARG A 223 0.12 11.79 -13.79
N ASN A 224 0.12 12.79 -12.92
CA ASN A 224 1.31 13.59 -12.65
C ASN A 224 2.44 12.75 -12.03
N ILE A 225 2.08 11.83 -11.12
CA ILE A 225 3.07 10.98 -10.42
C ILE A 225 3.30 9.62 -11.09
N LEU A 226 2.62 9.28 -12.18
CA LEU A 226 2.80 8.02 -12.90
C LEU A 226 4.26 7.78 -13.29
N ASN A 227 4.93 8.84 -13.71
CA ASN A 227 6.35 8.83 -14.06
C ASN A 227 7.13 9.90 -13.28
N GLY A 228 6.54 11.07 -13.08
CA GLY A 228 7.20 12.23 -12.49
C GLY A 228 7.32 12.15 -10.96
N ALA A 229 8.26 12.93 -10.43
CA ALA A 229 8.31 13.21 -8.99
C ALA A 229 7.12 14.11 -8.59
N PRO A 230 6.56 13.92 -7.38
CA PRO A 230 5.50 14.78 -6.87
C PRO A 230 5.97 16.24 -6.77
N LYS A 231 5.06 17.17 -7.06
CA LYS A 231 5.30 18.62 -7.03
C LYS A 231 4.41 19.34 -6.01
N THR A 232 3.31 18.72 -5.59
CA THR A 232 2.34 19.26 -4.65
C THR A 232 2.20 18.36 -3.43
N MET A 233 1.65 18.90 -2.35
CA MET A 233 1.39 18.12 -1.13
C MET A 233 0.47 16.91 -1.41
N ARG A 234 -0.58 17.11 -2.19
CA ARG A 234 -1.49 16.03 -2.56
C ARG A 234 -0.81 14.92 -3.36
N GLU A 235 0.05 15.30 -4.32
CA GLU A 235 0.84 14.35 -5.09
C GLU A 235 1.83 13.57 -4.22
N ALA A 236 2.50 14.26 -3.27
CA ALA A 236 3.43 13.62 -2.36
C ALA A 236 2.72 12.62 -1.42
N CYS A 237 1.58 13.00 -0.85
CA CYS A 237 0.76 12.09 -0.06
C CYS A 237 0.29 10.87 -0.88
N GLN A 238 -0.17 11.09 -2.13
CA GLN A 238 -0.60 9.99 -3.01
C GLN A 238 0.57 9.06 -3.35
N TRP A 239 1.77 9.59 -3.58
CA TRP A 239 2.96 8.78 -3.83
C TRP A 239 3.30 7.90 -2.61
N VAL A 240 3.24 8.46 -1.39
CA VAL A 240 3.44 7.72 -0.13
C VAL A 240 2.42 6.58 -0.01
N CYS A 241 1.15 6.84 -0.34
CA CYS A 241 0.12 5.82 -0.36
C CYS A 241 0.48 4.66 -1.30
N TRP A 242 0.91 4.94 -2.53
CA TRP A 242 1.31 3.91 -3.49
C TRP A 242 2.51 3.11 -3.02
N PHE A 243 3.51 3.76 -2.45
CA PHE A 243 4.66 3.06 -1.88
C PHE A 243 4.25 2.14 -0.73
N ASN A 244 3.41 2.61 0.18
CA ASN A 244 2.92 1.81 1.29
C ASN A 244 2.12 0.61 0.81
N MET A 245 1.21 0.78 -0.14
CA MET A 245 0.46 -0.33 -0.72
C MET A 245 1.37 -1.36 -1.40
N ALA A 246 2.32 -0.90 -2.23
CA ALA A 246 3.26 -1.79 -2.90
C ALA A 246 4.10 -2.59 -1.90
N SER A 247 4.61 -1.96 -0.86
CA SER A 247 5.42 -2.63 0.17
C SER A 247 4.62 -3.60 1.02
N ARG A 248 3.29 -3.45 1.12
CA ARG A 248 2.41 -4.37 1.86
C ARG A 248 2.38 -5.78 1.27
N THR A 249 2.70 -5.94 -0.02
CA THR A 249 2.81 -7.28 -0.64
C THR A 249 3.79 -8.19 0.07
N TYR A 250 4.78 -7.61 0.73
CA TYR A 250 5.81 -8.31 1.51
C TYR A 250 5.42 -8.49 2.97
N ASN A 251 4.14 -8.32 3.29
CA ASN A 251 3.70 -8.33 4.68
C ASN A 251 4.50 -7.35 5.55
N ARG A 252 4.74 -6.14 5.01
CA ARG A 252 5.44 -5.11 5.74
C ARG A 252 4.62 -4.69 6.94
N ASP A 253 5.17 -4.92 8.10
CA ASP A 253 4.70 -4.42 9.36
C ASP A 253 5.57 -3.22 9.77
N GLY A 254 4.96 -2.20 10.28
CA GLY A 254 5.67 -1.02 10.73
C GLY A 254 5.24 0.25 10.01
N ALA A 255 4.97 1.21 10.87
CA ALA A 255 4.65 2.55 10.47
C ALA A 255 5.89 3.22 9.91
N GLY A 256 5.69 3.87 8.92
CA GLY A 256 6.57 4.59 8.16
C GLY A 256 7.51 5.58 8.81
N PHE A 257 7.72 6.57 8.11
CA PHE A 257 8.74 7.59 8.24
C PHE A 257 8.14 8.83 8.88
N GLN A 258 8.98 9.75 9.31
CA GLN A 258 8.58 11.06 9.81
C GLN A 258 7.88 11.86 8.70
N LEU A 259 6.57 11.71 8.59
CA LEU A 259 5.76 12.32 7.53
C LEU A 259 5.81 13.84 7.55
N ASP A 260 5.92 14.42 8.72
CA ASP A 260 6.07 15.87 8.92
C ASP A 260 7.33 16.41 8.25
N GLU A 261 8.46 15.70 8.34
CA GLU A 261 9.70 16.10 7.66
C GLU A 261 9.59 16.00 6.13
N VAL A 262 9.11 14.87 5.62
CA VAL A 262 9.12 14.64 4.17
C VAL A 262 8.04 15.43 3.44
N LEU A 263 6.91 15.72 4.09
CA LEU A 263 5.80 16.46 3.49
C LEU A 263 5.91 17.97 3.67
N LYS A 264 6.70 18.44 4.63
CA LYS A 264 6.82 19.86 4.96
C LYS A 264 7.15 20.75 3.76
N GLN A 265 8.09 20.34 2.93
CA GLN A 265 8.51 21.12 1.76
C GLN A 265 7.37 21.35 0.77
N TYR A 266 6.51 20.36 0.58
CA TYR A 266 5.35 20.43 -0.32
C TYR A 266 4.24 21.31 0.30
N TYR A 267 3.99 21.14 1.59
CA TYR A 267 3.05 21.98 2.33
C TYR A 267 3.45 23.46 2.27
N ASP A 268 4.70 23.78 2.60
CA ASP A 268 5.20 25.15 2.61
C ASP A 268 5.12 25.79 1.22
N ALA A 269 5.46 25.04 0.17
CA ALA A 269 5.37 25.51 -1.21
C ALA A 269 3.92 25.75 -1.64
N ASP A 270 3.02 24.83 -1.37
CA ASP A 270 1.60 24.94 -1.75
C ASP A 270 0.91 26.07 -1.00
N MET A 271 1.19 26.23 0.30
CA MET A 271 0.66 27.34 1.10
C MET A 271 1.19 28.69 0.63
N LYS A 272 2.48 28.80 0.32
CA LYS A 272 3.10 30.03 -0.18
C LYS A 272 2.54 30.47 -1.53
N GLU A 273 2.26 29.50 -2.40
CA GLU A 273 1.71 29.77 -3.73
C GLU A 273 0.17 29.85 -3.73
N GLY A 274 -0.47 29.62 -2.59
CA GLY A 274 -1.93 29.65 -2.47
C GLY A 274 -2.64 28.52 -3.22
N ARG A 275 -1.93 27.40 -3.47
CA ARG A 275 -2.53 26.22 -4.13
C ARG A 275 -3.46 25.44 -3.24
N ILE A 276 -3.23 25.46 -1.93
CA ILE A 276 -4.09 24.81 -0.94
C ILE A 276 -4.39 25.76 0.22
N THR A 277 -5.48 25.49 0.91
CA THR A 277 -5.82 26.09 2.22
C THR A 277 -5.29 25.19 3.35
N ARG A 278 -5.27 25.74 4.56
CA ARG A 278 -4.93 24.96 5.76
C ARG A 278 -5.92 23.82 5.98
N ASP A 279 -7.22 24.05 5.77
CA ASP A 279 -8.24 23.03 5.95
C ASP A 279 -8.11 21.89 4.94
N GLU A 280 -7.72 22.22 3.71
CA GLU A 280 -7.40 21.23 2.69
C GLU A 280 -6.16 20.40 3.04
N ALA A 281 -5.11 21.03 3.57
CA ALA A 281 -3.94 20.31 4.06
C ALA A 281 -4.27 19.38 5.23
N ILE A 282 -5.11 19.83 6.18
CA ILE A 282 -5.62 18.99 7.27
C ILE A 282 -6.41 17.80 6.71
N PHE A 283 -7.25 18.03 5.72
CA PHE A 283 -8.00 16.96 5.07
C PHE A 283 -7.08 15.91 4.41
N TYR A 284 -6.02 16.32 3.71
CA TYR A 284 -5.05 15.39 3.12
C TYR A 284 -4.35 14.55 4.19
N ILE A 285 -3.88 15.16 5.26
CA ILE A 285 -3.25 14.42 6.36
C ILE A 285 -4.26 13.48 7.04
N ALA A 286 -5.49 13.93 7.27
CA ALA A 286 -6.52 13.07 7.85
C ALA A 286 -6.82 11.84 6.97
N CYS A 287 -6.95 12.03 5.65
CA CYS A 287 -7.12 10.92 4.72
C CYS A 287 -5.92 9.97 4.74
N LEU A 288 -4.69 10.49 4.73
CA LEU A 288 -3.47 9.71 4.80
C LEU A 288 -3.44 8.85 6.07
N LEU A 289 -3.70 9.44 7.24
CA LEU A 289 -3.73 8.73 8.51
C LEU A 289 -4.89 7.73 8.63
N LEU A 290 -6.05 8.01 8.03
CA LEU A 290 -7.17 7.06 7.99
C LEU A 290 -6.90 5.87 7.07
N ASN A 291 -6.09 6.07 6.04
CA ASN A 291 -5.68 5.00 5.13
C ASN A 291 -4.51 4.18 5.69
N ASP A 292 -3.69 4.77 6.53
CA ASP A 292 -2.51 4.15 7.12
C ASP A 292 -2.81 2.76 7.73
N PRO A 293 -3.84 2.58 8.58
CA PRO A 293 -4.19 1.28 9.11
C PRO A 293 -4.67 0.24 8.07
N HIS A 294 -4.88 0.65 6.82
CA HIS A 294 -5.13 -0.29 5.72
C HIS A 294 -3.85 -0.90 5.18
N TYR A 295 -2.69 -0.29 5.49
CA TYR A 295 -1.38 -0.73 5.02
C TYR A 295 -0.58 -1.41 6.10
N TYR A 296 -0.87 -1.07 7.36
CA TYR A 296 -0.15 -1.57 8.50
C TYR A 296 -0.92 -2.67 9.19
N GLN A 297 -0.18 -3.66 9.55
CA GLN A 297 -0.51 -4.53 10.64
C GLN A 297 -0.47 -3.70 11.93
N LEU A 298 -1.58 -3.63 12.64
CA LEU A 298 -1.55 -3.19 14.01
C LEU A 298 -0.99 -4.34 14.82
N SER A 299 0.29 -4.27 15.14
CA SER A 299 0.88 -5.22 16.08
C SER A 299 0.04 -5.25 17.36
N LEU A 300 -0.31 -6.43 17.83
CA LEU A 300 -1.01 -6.64 19.11
C LEU A 300 -0.27 -5.99 20.29
N ILE A 301 1.02 -5.72 20.15
CA ILE A 301 1.85 -4.98 21.10
C ILE A 301 1.31 -3.57 21.31
N HIS A 302 0.85 -2.90 20.28
CA HIS A 302 0.28 -1.55 20.40
C HIS A 302 -1.14 -1.52 20.97
N ILE A 303 -1.85 -2.64 20.98
CA ILE A 303 -3.17 -2.76 21.59
C ILE A 303 -3.05 -3.13 23.07
N SER A 304 -1.98 -3.81 23.46
CA SER A 304 -1.76 -4.27 24.83
C SER A 304 -1.03 -3.27 25.75
N GLU A 305 -0.51 -2.18 25.23
CA GLU A 305 0.28 -1.23 26.01
C GLU A 305 -0.42 0.06 26.51
N PRO A 306 -1.70 0.35 26.30
CA PRO A 306 -2.28 1.55 26.89
C PRO A 306 -2.48 1.46 28.41
N THR A 307 -2.10 0.36 29.07
CA THR A 307 -2.38 0.13 30.49
C THR A 307 -1.18 -0.17 31.36
N ARG A 308 0.06 -0.06 30.88
CA ARG A 308 1.19 -0.06 31.78
C ARG A 308 1.34 1.34 32.40
N PRO A 309 1.09 1.49 33.71
CA PRO A 309 1.53 2.70 34.40
C PRO A 309 3.05 2.79 34.23
N GLU A 310 3.53 3.94 33.76
CA GLU A 310 4.95 4.25 33.82
C GLU A 310 5.47 3.92 35.21
N PRO A 311 6.59 3.21 35.38
CA PRO A 311 7.16 3.03 36.70
C PRO A 311 7.57 4.42 37.19
N ILE A 312 6.89 4.90 38.21
CA ILE A 312 7.26 6.11 38.93
C ILE A 312 8.62 5.83 39.58
N SER A 313 9.66 6.42 39.01
CA SER A 313 11.02 6.41 39.57
C SER A 313 11.07 7.39 40.73
#